data_4b3ee47cd7611bb718b2eac9b615b11d
#
_entry.id   4b3ee47cd7611bb718b2eac9b615b11d
#
_cell.length_a   1.000
_cell.length_b   1.000
_cell.length_c   1.000
_cell.angle_alpha   90.00
_cell.angle_beta   90.00
_cell.angle_gamma   90.00
#
_symmetry.space_group_name_H-M   'P 1'
#
loop_
_entity.id
_entity.type
_entity.pdbx_description
1 polymer ?
#
loop_
_entity_poly.entity_id
_entity_poly.type
_entity_poly.pdbx_seq_one_letter_code
_entity_poly.pdbx_strand_id
1 'polypeptide(L)'
;MNPAARDKWAEWLLERRDGGDEESARHTLEFLAPVRERVLEGARLAGGETLLDVGCGDGLIAFGALERLGERGRVVFNDVSQDLLDLCRSLAEKLGVADRCEFVRASAQQLAPLGDASADAITTRSVVIYVPLAQKQQAFDEFFRVLKPGGRLSIFEPINRFCWPEPEGRFLGFDVEPVSALARKVKAVFERPSGEETLVDFDERDLLAFAERAGFGDVELDLHAEIHQAGSLPWGARSSWDVFVQSSGNPCAPTLAEAMDEALTPEERARLEGHLRSLFDARAGTSRSAVAYLRALKP
;
A
#
# COMPACT_ATOMS: atom_id res chain seq x y z
N MET A 1 -25.39 -17.43 11.89
CA MET A 1 -24.10 -17.86 11.33
C MET A 1 -23.11 -16.78 11.66
N ASN A 2 -22.04 -17.11 12.38
CA ASN A 2 -20.95 -16.16 12.58
C ASN A 2 -20.41 -15.83 11.19
N PRO A 3 -20.29 -14.55 10.76
CA PRO A 3 -19.64 -14.24 9.49
C PRO A 3 -18.23 -14.84 9.57
N ALA A 4 -17.81 -15.56 8.54
CA ALA A 4 -16.45 -16.05 8.46
C ALA A 4 -15.50 -14.88 8.69
N ALA A 5 -14.48 -15.08 9.53
CA ALA A 5 -13.49 -14.03 9.78
C ALA A 5 -12.86 -13.63 8.44
N ARG A 6 -12.76 -12.32 8.18
CA ARG A 6 -12.10 -11.78 7.00
C ARG A 6 -10.63 -12.20 6.98
N ASP A 7 -10.07 -12.32 5.78
CA ASP A 7 -8.62 -12.49 5.67
C ASP A 7 -7.86 -11.24 6.13
N LYS A 8 -6.56 -11.39 6.45
CA LYS A 8 -5.75 -10.31 7.04
C LYS A 8 -5.69 -9.03 6.18
N TRP A 9 -5.80 -9.14 4.85
CA TRP A 9 -5.73 -8.01 3.94
C TRP A 9 -7.02 -7.19 3.98
N ALA A 10 -8.16 -7.88 3.93
CA ALA A 10 -9.48 -7.26 4.03
C ALA A 10 -9.71 -6.67 5.42
N GLU A 11 -9.34 -7.37 6.50
CA GLU A 11 -9.40 -6.85 7.85
C GLU A 11 -8.58 -5.56 8.00
N TRP A 12 -7.32 -5.59 7.52
CA TRP A 12 -6.48 -4.40 7.60
C TRP A 12 -7.04 -3.25 6.77
N LEU A 13 -7.34 -3.48 5.49
CA LEU A 13 -7.73 -2.40 4.58
C LEU A 13 -9.04 -1.73 4.97
N LEU A 14 -10.00 -2.50 5.48
CA LEU A 14 -11.36 -2.04 5.75
C LEU A 14 -11.59 -1.60 7.21
N GLU A 15 -10.76 -2.07 8.15
CA GLU A 15 -10.99 -1.85 9.58
C GLU A 15 -9.79 -1.22 10.28
N ARG A 16 -8.57 -1.76 10.07
CA ARG A 16 -7.39 -1.40 10.87
C ARG A 16 -6.57 -0.25 10.30
N ARG A 17 -6.58 -0.06 8.98
CA ARG A 17 -5.80 1.00 8.31
C ARG A 17 -6.14 2.39 8.85
N ASP A 18 -7.41 2.66 9.03
CA ASP A 18 -7.94 3.95 9.45
C ASP A 18 -8.57 3.90 10.85
N GLY A 19 -8.26 2.83 11.65
CA GLY A 19 -8.74 2.66 13.02
C GLY A 19 -10.27 2.57 13.15
N GLY A 20 -10.97 2.18 12.08
CA GLY A 20 -12.44 2.11 12.03
C GLY A 20 -13.12 3.48 11.98
N ASP A 21 -12.39 4.57 11.71
CA ASP A 21 -12.88 5.95 11.73
C ASP A 21 -13.21 6.45 10.32
N GLU A 22 -14.46 6.86 10.09
CA GLU A 22 -14.94 7.32 8.78
C GLU A 22 -14.25 8.61 8.30
N GLU A 23 -13.90 9.52 9.20
CA GLU A 23 -13.22 10.77 8.87
C GLU A 23 -11.77 10.48 8.40
N SER A 24 -11.06 9.62 9.12
CA SER A 24 -9.73 9.17 8.73
C SER A 24 -9.74 8.40 7.41
N ALA A 25 -10.74 7.54 7.17
CA ALA A 25 -10.92 6.85 5.91
C ALA A 25 -11.15 7.82 4.74
N ARG A 26 -11.97 8.86 4.94
CA ARG A 26 -12.19 9.92 3.94
C ARG A 26 -10.88 10.67 3.63
N HIS A 27 -10.13 11.09 4.65
CA HIS A 27 -8.83 11.76 4.46
C HIS A 27 -7.83 10.85 3.74
N THR A 28 -7.84 9.56 4.03
CA THR A 28 -7.02 8.58 3.30
C THR A 28 -7.40 8.53 1.82
N LEU A 29 -8.67 8.52 1.48
CA LEU A 29 -9.13 8.55 0.08
C LEU A 29 -8.76 9.86 -0.63
N GLU A 30 -8.90 11.01 0.05
CA GLU A 30 -8.48 12.32 -0.47
C GLU A 30 -6.96 12.35 -0.75
N PHE A 31 -6.15 11.78 0.15
CA PHE A 31 -4.71 11.62 -0.05
C PHE A 31 -4.36 10.68 -1.22
N LEU A 32 -5.12 9.60 -1.39
CA LEU A 32 -4.89 8.61 -2.43
C LEU A 32 -5.45 9.03 -3.81
N ALA A 33 -6.35 9.99 -3.88
CA ALA A 33 -6.92 10.44 -5.16
C ALA A 33 -5.84 10.91 -6.17
N PRO A 34 -4.88 11.80 -5.82
CA PRO A 34 -3.81 12.18 -6.73
C PRO A 34 -2.86 11.02 -7.07
N VAL A 35 -2.65 10.06 -6.16
CA VAL A 35 -1.88 8.85 -6.45
C VAL A 35 -2.57 8.02 -7.51
N ARG A 36 -3.89 7.79 -7.37
CA ARG A 36 -4.71 7.09 -8.37
C ARG A 36 -4.57 7.75 -9.74
N GLU A 37 -4.78 9.07 -9.80
CA GLU A 37 -4.71 9.81 -11.07
C GLU A 37 -3.34 9.63 -11.73
N ARG A 38 -2.25 9.76 -10.97
CA ARG A 38 -0.89 9.64 -11.51
C ARG A 38 -0.58 8.22 -11.99
N VAL A 39 -1.04 7.18 -11.30
CA VAL A 39 -0.90 5.79 -11.75
C VAL A 39 -1.67 5.57 -13.05
N LEU A 40 -2.91 6.07 -13.15
CA LEU A 40 -3.74 5.95 -14.35
C LEU A 40 -3.19 6.78 -15.53
N GLU A 41 -2.58 7.94 -15.27
CA GLU A 41 -1.86 8.73 -16.29
C GLU A 41 -0.64 7.95 -16.82
N GLY A 42 0.11 7.30 -15.93
CA GLY A 42 1.25 6.45 -16.33
C GLY A 42 0.83 5.27 -17.17
N ALA A 43 -0.33 4.69 -16.92
CA ALA A 43 -0.90 3.58 -17.71
C ALA A 43 -1.35 4.02 -19.12
N ARG A 44 -1.56 5.32 -19.39
CA ARG A 44 -1.95 5.89 -20.70
C ARG A 44 -3.08 5.11 -21.38
N LEU A 45 -4.15 4.83 -20.61
CA LEU A 45 -5.26 3.99 -21.06
C LEU A 45 -5.99 4.58 -22.28
N ALA A 46 -6.34 3.72 -23.22
CA ALA A 46 -7.14 4.07 -24.39
C ALA A 46 -8.49 3.32 -24.39
N GLY A 47 -9.47 3.87 -25.08
CA GLY A 47 -10.81 3.29 -25.16
C GLY A 47 -10.80 1.87 -25.74
N GLY A 48 -11.43 0.92 -25.06
CA GLY A 48 -11.56 -0.47 -25.48
C GLY A 48 -10.42 -1.40 -25.05
N GLU A 49 -9.42 -0.89 -24.34
CA GLU A 49 -8.30 -1.69 -23.81
C GLU A 49 -8.69 -2.53 -22.59
N THR A 50 -7.84 -3.48 -22.24
CA THR A 50 -7.90 -4.30 -21.03
C THR A 50 -6.83 -3.85 -20.05
N LEU A 51 -7.24 -3.39 -18.88
CA LEU A 51 -6.37 -3.12 -17.74
C LEU A 51 -6.35 -4.33 -16.80
N LEU A 52 -5.17 -4.71 -16.34
CA LEU A 52 -4.98 -5.57 -15.17
C LEU A 52 -4.51 -4.72 -13.99
N ASP A 53 -5.31 -4.66 -12.91
CA ASP A 53 -4.92 -4.01 -11.67
C ASP A 53 -4.47 -5.07 -10.66
N VAL A 54 -3.17 -5.16 -10.41
CA VAL A 54 -2.56 -6.18 -9.54
C VAL A 54 -2.53 -5.67 -8.11
N GLY A 55 -3.07 -6.48 -7.18
CA GLY A 55 -3.30 -6.06 -5.79
C GLY A 55 -4.35 -4.95 -5.73
N CYS A 56 -5.50 -5.16 -6.35
CA CYS A 56 -6.53 -4.15 -6.54
C CYS A 56 -7.12 -3.60 -5.23
N GLY A 57 -7.01 -4.35 -4.11
CA GLY A 57 -7.55 -3.95 -2.82
C GLY A 57 -9.05 -3.67 -2.88
N ASP A 58 -9.45 -2.47 -2.47
CA ASP A 58 -10.83 -1.95 -2.54
C ASP A 58 -11.23 -1.44 -3.94
N GLY A 59 -10.38 -1.62 -4.95
CA GLY A 59 -10.65 -1.24 -6.34
C GLY A 59 -10.35 0.21 -6.68
N LEU A 60 -9.61 0.94 -5.86
CA LEU A 60 -9.33 2.37 -6.05
C LEU A 60 -8.82 2.71 -7.47
N ILE A 61 -7.83 1.96 -7.98
CA ILE A 61 -7.28 2.16 -9.33
C ILE A 61 -8.21 1.57 -10.37
N ALA A 62 -8.64 0.31 -10.16
CA ALA A 62 -9.46 -0.45 -11.11
C ALA A 62 -10.78 0.26 -11.47
N PHE A 63 -11.54 0.74 -10.49
CA PHE A 63 -12.77 1.49 -10.74
C PHE A 63 -12.50 2.85 -11.39
N GLY A 64 -11.42 3.53 -10.99
CA GLY A 64 -11.01 4.78 -11.64
C GLY A 64 -10.60 4.64 -13.11
N ALA A 65 -10.20 3.44 -13.53
CA ALA A 65 -9.84 3.16 -14.92
C ALA A 65 -11.04 2.99 -15.85
N LEU A 66 -12.19 2.52 -15.34
CA LEU A 66 -13.37 2.18 -16.15
C LEU A 66 -13.88 3.35 -16.99
N GLU A 67 -13.81 4.56 -16.46
CA GLU A 67 -14.22 5.78 -17.18
C GLU A 67 -13.28 6.07 -18.35
N ARG A 68 -11.97 5.91 -18.16
CA ARG A 68 -10.94 6.13 -19.19
C ARG A 68 -10.98 5.09 -20.30
N LEU A 69 -11.35 3.87 -19.97
CA LEU A 69 -11.45 2.73 -20.89
C LEU A 69 -12.72 2.77 -21.77
N GLY A 70 -13.71 3.61 -21.40
CA GLY A 70 -14.99 3.69 -22.10
C GLY A 70 -15.78 2.38 -22.05
N GLU A 71 -16.91 2.32 -22.77
CA GLU A 71 -17.88 1.22 -22.66
C GLU A 71 -17.34 -0.16 -23.09
N ARG A 72 -16.37 -0.19 -24.01
CA ARG A 72 -15.79 -1.46 -24.52
C ARG A 72 -14.57 -1.94 -23.75
N GLY A 73 -14.03 -1.11 -22.87
CA GLY A 73 -12.85 -1.46 -22.09
C GLY A 73 -13.17 -2.43 -20.96
N ARG A 74 -12.19 -3.20 -20.56
CA ARG A 74 -12.30 -4.23 -19.53
C ARG A 74 -11.28 -3.99 -18.43
N VAL A 75 -11.63 -4.41 -17.22
CA VAL A 75 -10.72 -4.37 -16.06
C VAL A 75 -10.66 -5.76 -15.43
N VAL A 76 -9.45 -6.25 -15.25
CA VAL A 76 -9.17 -7.45 -14.48
C VAL A 76 -8.70 -7.01 -13.09
N PHE A 77 -9.50 -7.30 -12.09
CA PHE A 77 -9.18 -7.09 -10.67
C PHE A 77 -8.41 -8.31 -10.17
N ASN A 78 -7.18 -8.13 -9.78
CA ASN A 78 -6.37 -9.20 -9.23
C ASN A 78 -5.98 -8.88 -7.79
N ASP A 79 -6.16 -9.83 -6.88
CA ASP A 79 -5.72 -9.74 -5.49
C ASP A 79 -5.46 -11.14 -4.91
N VAL A 80 -4.71 -11.22 -3.81
CA VAL A 80 -4.54 -12.45 -3.02
C VAL A 80 -5.72 -12.67 -2.07
N SER A 81 -6.42 -11.59 -1.71
CA SER A 81 -7.59 -11.56 -0.84
C SER A 81 -8.87 -11.87 -1.61
N GLN A 82 -9.52 -12.99 -1.25
CA GLN A 82 -10.83 -13.31 -1.82
C GLN A 82 -11.90 -12.34 -1.32
N ASP A 83 -11.81 -11.90 -0.07
CA ASP A 83 -12.78 -10.99 0.54
C ASP A 83 -12.77 -9.62 -0.16
N LEU A 84 -11.60 -9.10 -0.55
CA LEU A 84 -11.49 -7.86 -1.32
C LEU A 84 -12.00 -8.02 -2.75
N LEU A 85 -11.74 -9.16 -3.40
CA LEU A 85 -12.31 -9.44 -4.73
C LEU A 85 -13.84 -9.54 -4.69
N ASP A 86 -14.42 -10.14 -3.65
CA ASP A 86 -15.86 -10.23 -3.48
C ASP A 86 -16.49 -8.87 -3.18
N LEU A 87 -15.79 -8.01 -2.42
CA LEU A 87 -16.18 -6.61 -2.24
C LEU A 87 -16.20 -5.86 -3.58
N CYS A 88 -15.13 -5.97 -4.37
CA CYS A 88 -15.06 -5.33 -5.68
C CYS A 88 -16.14 -5.85 -6.64
N ARG A 89 -16.42 -7.16 -6.64
CA ARG A 89 -17.51 -7.75 -7.43
C ARG A 89 -18.86 -7.15 -7.05
N SER A 90 -19.16 -7.11 -5.75
CA SER A 90 -20.40 -6.52 -5.25
C SER A 90 -20.55 -5.04 -5.62
N LEU A 91 -19.43 -4.29 -5.60
CA LEU A 91 -19.38 -2.89 -6.02
C LEU A 91 -19.61 -2.74 -7.54
N ALA A 92 -18.98 -3.58 -8.36
CA ALA A 92 -19.15 -3.60 -9.80
C ALA A 92 -20.62 -3.90 -10.21
N GLU A 93 -21.27 -4.82 -9.52
CA GLU A 93 -22.69 -5.11 -9.70
C GLU A 93 -23.58 -3.91 -9.38
N LYS A 94 -23.33 -3.24 -8.23
CA LYS A 94 -24.07 -2.04 -7.82
C LYS A 94 -23.89 -0.88 -8.78
N LEU A 95 -22.71 -0.75 -9.38
CA LEU A 95 -22.39 0.27 -10.37
C LEU A 95 -22.85 -0.09 -11.78
N GLY A 96 -23.36 -1.31 -12.00
CA GLY A 96 -23.82 -1.77 -13.31
C GLY A 96 -22.70 -1.97 -14.34
N VAL A 97 -21.47 -2.30 -13.87
CA VAL A 97 -20.27 -2.47 -14.72
C VAL A 97 -19.67 -3.87 -14.63
N ALA A 98 -20.35 -4.80 -13.96
CA ALA A 98 -19.83 -6.16 -13.69
C ALA A 98 -19.51 -6.96 -14.97
N ASP A 99 -20.19 -6.71 -16.07
CA ASP A 99 -19.98 -7.34 -17.37
C ASP A 99 -18.63 -6.98 -18.03
N ARG A 100 -18.00 -5.91 -17.54
CA ARG A 100 -16.68 -5.42 -17.99
C ARG A 100 -15.56 -5.76 -16.98
N CYS A 101 -15.89 -6.43 -15.88
CA CYS A 101 -14.97 -6.72 -14.78
C CYS A 101 -14.72 -8.23 -14.66
N GLU A 102 -13.47 -8.60 -14.59
CA GLU A 102 -13.01 -9.95 -14.24
C GLU A 102 -12.33 -9.92 -12.89
N PHE A 103 -12.47 -10.98 -12.08
CA PHE A 103 -11.93 -11.05 -10.73
C PHE A 103 -11.08 -12.30 -10.61
N VAL A 104 -9.77 -12.13 -10.43
CA VAL A 104 -8.77 -13.18 -10.46
C VAL A 104 -7.99 -13.22 -9.15
N ARG A 105 -8.11 -14.32 -8.41
CA ARG A 105 -7.31 -14.53 -7.20
C ARG A 105 -5.96 -15.12 -7.56
N ALA A 106 -4.90 -14.31 -7.46
CA ALA A 106 -3.52 -14.72 -7.70
C ALA A 106 -2.55 -13.74 -7.01
N SER A 107 -1.34 -14.19 -6.72
CA SER A 107 -0.26 -13.32 -6.24
C SER A 107 0.47 -12.66 -7.41
N ALA A 108 1.08 -11.48 -7.17
CA ALA A 108 1.79 -10.73 -8.19
C ALA A 108 2.93 -11.53 -8.87
N GLN A 109 3.59 -12.41 -8.13
CA GLN A 109 4.67 -13.27 -8.63
C GLN A 109 4.17 -14.55 -9.31
N GLN A 110 2.87 -14.79 -9.34
CA GLN A 110 2.27 -15.96 -9.97
C GLN A 110 0.88 -15.64 -10.54
N LEU A 111 0.86 -14.98 -11.69
CA LEU A 111 -0.36 -14.61 -12.42
C LEU A 111 -0.82 -15.72 -13.37
N ALA A 112 -0.57 -16.99 -13.02
CA ALA A 112 -0.84 -18.16 -13.87
C ALA A 112 -2.27 -18.29 -14.43
N PRO A 113 -3.36 -17.81 -13.75
CA PRO A 113 -4.67 -17.80 -14.37
C PRO A 113 -4.79 -16.88 -15.59
N LEU A 114 -3.89 -15.90 -15.73
CA LEU A 114 -3.88 -14.95 -16.83
C LEU A 114 -2.95 -15.43 -17.96
N GLY A 115 -3.46 -15.40 -19.19
CA GLY A 115 -2.70 -15.77 -20.37
C GLY A 115 -1.59 -14.78 -20.73
N ASP A 116 -0.61 -15.23 -21.52
CA ASP A 116 0.40 -14.36 -22.10
C ASP A 116 -0.24 -13.30 -22.99
N ALA A 117 0.31 -12.09 -22.99
CA ALA A 117 -0.13 -11.00 -23.84
C ALA A 117 -1.67 -10.75 -23.78
N SER A 118 -2.26 -10.82 -22.58
CA SER A 118 -3.71 -10.66 -22.36
C SER A 118 -4.13 -9.26 -21.94
N ALA A 119 -3.21 -8.42 -21.40
CA ALA A 119 -3.50 -7.07 -20.94
C ALA A 119 -2.78 -6.01 -21.77
N ASP A 120 -3.45 -4.88 -22.02
CA ASP A 120 -2.89 -3.71 -22.69
C ASP A 120 -2.12 -2.81 -21.71
N ALA A 121 -2.55 -2.78 -20.45
CA ALA A 121 -1.87 -2.08 -19.38
C ALA A 121 -1.94 -2.87 -18.07
N ILE A 122 -0.93 -2.68 -17.22
CA ILE A 122 -0.90 -3.17 -15.84
C ILE A 122 -0.69 -1.99 -14.90
N THR A 123 -1.47 -1.96 -13.83
CA THR A 123 -1.27 -1.05 -12.70
C THR A 123 -1.01 -1.81 -11.43
N THR A 124 -0.20 -1.24 -10.53
CA THR A 124 -0.06 -1.69 -9.14
C THR A 124 0.10 -0.49 -8.21
N ARG A 125 -0.41 -0.61 -6.98
CA ARG A 125 -0.23 0.37 -5.93
C ARG A 125 0.08 -0.31 -4.60
N SER A 126 1.31 -0.15 -4.12
CA SER A 126 1.77 -0.74 -2.85
C SER A 126 1.61 -2.26 -2.82
N VAL A 127 2.14 -2.94 -3.82
CA VAL A 127 2.06 -4.40 -3.98
C VAL A 127 3.43 -5.04 -3.92
N VAL A 128 4.41 -4.51 -4.66
CA VAL A 128 5.78 -5.05 -4.71
C VAL A 128 6.42 -5.04 -3.33
N ILE A 129 6.05 -4.06 -2.50
CA ILE A 129 6.49 -3.95 -1.10
C ILE A 129 6.15 -5.20 -0.28
N TYR A 130 5.06 -5.92 -0.60
CA TYR A 130 4.64 -7.14 0.11
C TYR A 130 5.11 -8.44 -0.54
N VAL A 131 5.72 -8.38 -1.71
CA VAL A 131 6.30 -9.55 -2.36
C VAL A 131 7.66 -9.86 -1.70
N PRO A 132 7.97 -11.11 -1.31
CA PRO A 132 9.28 -11.46 -0.78
C PRO A 132 10.42 -11.06 -1.73
N LEU A 133 11.55 -10.54 -1.21
CA LEU A 133 12.67 -10.04 -2.01
C LEU A 133 13.09 -11.02 -3.10
N ALA A 134 13.22 -12.31 -2.74
CA ALA A 134 13.61 -13.36 -3.68
C ALA A 134 12.60 -13.58 -4.84
N GLN A 135 11.39 -13.07 -4.71
CA GLN A 135 10.29 -13.23 -5.68
C GLN A 135 9.88 -11.93 -6.37
N LYS A 136 10.47 -10.77 -5.98
CA LYS A 136 10.12 -9.48 -6.61
C LYS A 136 10.46 -9.48 -8.11
N GLN A 137 11.59 -10.07 -8.51
CA GLN A 137 11.92 -10.23 -9.94
C GLN A 137 10.85 -11.04 -10.67
N GLN A 138 10.39 -12.14 -10.08
CA GLN A 138 9.35 -12.98 -10.68
C GLN A 138 8.03 -12.22 -10.90
N ALA A 139 7.67 -11.28 -9.99
CA ALA A 139 6.51 -10.42 -10.21
C ALA A 139 6.66 -9.56 -11.46
N PHE A 140 7.84 -8.95 -11.69
CA PHE A 140 8.10 -8.18 -12.91
C PHE A 140 8.12 -9.05 -14.17
N ASP A 141 8.64 -10.27 -14.07
CA ASP A 141 8.62 -11.24 -15.19
C ASP A 141 7.18 -11.63 -15.55
N GLU A 142 6.28 -11.81 -14.54
CA GLU A 142 4.86 -12.07 -14.76
C GLU A 142 4.14 -10.84 -15.34
N PHE A 143 4.44 -9.61 -14.89
CA PHE A 143 3.90 -8.39 -15.50
C PHE A 143 4.30 -8.30 -16.98
N PHE A 144 5.57 -8.58 -17.28
CA PHE A 144 6.05 -8.60 -18.66
C PHE A 144 5.36 -9.68 -19.50
N ARG A 145 5.19 -10.89 -18.96
CA ARG A 145 4.53 -12.00 -19.66
C ARG A 145 3.08 -11.65 -20.03
N VAL A 146 2.31 -11.13 -19.06
CA VAL A 146 0.88 -10.84 -19.22
C VAL A 146 0.62 -9.65 -20.13
N LEU A 147 1.51 -8.65 -20.16
CA LEU A 147 1.39 -7.51 -21.06
C LEU A 147 1.53 -7.93 -22.53
N LYS A 148 0.71 -7.35 -23.39
CA LYS A 148 0.87 -7.41 -24.85
C LYS A 148 2.14 -6.65 -25.28
N PRO A 149 2.72 -6.94 -26.47
CA PRO A 149 3.69 -6.04 -27.09
C PRO A 149 3.10 -4.63 -27.22
N GLY A 150 3.86 -3.59 -26.87
CA GLY A 150 3.36 -2.21 -26.76
C GLY A 150 2.55 -1.93 -25.49
N GLY A 151 2.39 -2.90 -24.59
CA GLY A 151 1.68 -2.76 -23.33
C GLY A 151 2.46 -1.93 -22.30
N ARG A 152 1.76 -1.30 -21.36
CA ARG A 152 2.32 -0.35 -20.39
C ARG A 152 2.21 -0.86 -18.97
N LEU A 153 3.27 -0.67 -18.20
CA LEU A 153 3.31 -0.90 -16.77
C LEU A 153 3.33 0.44 -16.04
N SER A 154 2.48 0.61 -15.03
CA SER A 154 2.46 1.80 -14.17
C SER A 154 2.36 1.38 -12.71
N ILE A 155 3.39 1.69 -11.94
CA ILE A 155 3.57 1.27 -10.55
C ILE A 155 3.67 2.47 -9.63
N PHE A 156 3.04 2.37 -8.46
CA PHE A 156 3.31 3.22 -7.30
C PHE A 156 3.77 2.33 -6.14
N GLU A 157 4.94 2.63 -5.58
CA GLU A 157 5.45 1.92 -4.39
C GLU A 157 6.00 2.88 -3.33
N PRO A 158 5.69 2.65 -2.05
CA PRO A 158 6.41 3.29 -0.96
C PRO A 158 7.86 2.79 -0.91
N ILE A 159 8.80 3.72 -0.70
CA ILE A 159 10.23 3.40 -0.51
C ILE A 159 10.55 3.52 0.98
N ASN A 160 10.13 2.54 1.75
CA ASN A 160 10.24 2.56 3.21
C ASN A 160 11.69 2.54 3.69
N ARG A 161 12.63 2.04 2.90
CA ARG A 161 14.07 2.08 3.21
C ARG A 161 14.60 3.50 3.40
N PHE A 162 13.94 4.51 2.83
CA PHE A 162 14.22 5.91 3.10
C PHE A 162 13.78 6.35 4.50
N CYS A 163 12.72 5.76 5.01
CA CYS A 163 12.09 6.13 6.28
C CYS A 163 12.64 5.35 7.47
N TRP A 164 13.07 4.11 7.23
CA TRP A 164 13.51 3.17 8.26
C TRP A 164 14.97 2.73 8.06
N PRO A 165 15.73 2.60 9.17
CA PRO A 165 15.33 2.93 10.54
C PRO A 165 15.14 4.45 10.73
N GLU A 166 14.27 4.81 11.67
CA GLU A 166 14.14 6.21 12.09
C GLU A 166 15.44 6.70 12.77
N PRO A 167 15.71 8.02 12.74
CA PRO A 167 16.82 8.61 13.50
C PRO A 167 16.76 8.23 14.98
N GLU A 168 17.92 8.15 15.64
CA GLU A 168 18.01 7.92 17.08
C GLU A 168 17.18 8.94 17.86
N GLY A 169 16.53 8.52 18.93
CA GLY A 169 15.63 9.36 19.72
C GLY A 169 14.25 9.59 19.12
N ARG A 170 13.95 8.95 17.99
CA ARG A 170 12.64 9.03 17.33
C ARG A 170 11.87 7.71 17.36
N PHE A 171 10.57 7.80 17.51
CA PHE A 171 9.64 6.70 17.38
C PHE A 171 8.30 7.21 16.81
N LEU A 172 7.86 6.65 15.68
CA LEU A 172 6.69 7.09 14.92
C LEU A 172 6.74 8.60 14.60
N GLY A 173 7.95 9.13 14.33
CA GLY A 173 8.20 10.53 14.06
C GLY A 173 8.24 11.44 15.28
N PHE A 174 7.90 10.96 16.48
CA PHE A 174 7.94 11.75 17.71
C PHE A 174 9.30 11.67 18.41
N ASP A 175 9.66 12.75 19.10
CA ASP A 175 10.81 12.77 20.01
C ASP A 175 10.50 11.94 21.26
N VAL A 176 11.28 10.88 21.48
CA VAL A 176 11.07 9.95 22.60
C VAL A 176 12.27 9.90 23.57
N GLU A 177 13.21 10.83 23.44
CA GLU A 177 14.37 10.91 24.36
C GLU A 177 13.97 10.80 25.84
N PRO A 178 12.96 11.56 26.35
CA PRO A 178 12.57 11.50 27.77
C PRO A 178 12.00 10.14 28.20
N VAL A 179 11.54 9.32 27.25
CA VAL A 179 10.89 8.01 27.46
C VAL A 179 11.54 6.90 26.63
N SER A 180 12.78 7.10 26.19
CA SER A 180 13.48 6.24 25.22
C SER A 180 13.53 4.76 25.63
N ALA A 181 13.66 4.46 26.93
CA ALA A 181 13.65 3.08 27.42
C ALA A 181 12.29 2.38 27.19
N LEU A 182 11.18 3.10 27.32
CA LEU A 182 9.84 2.59 27.08
C LEU A 182 9.56 2.47 25.58
N ALA A 183 9.93 3.49 24.82
CA ALA A 183 9.81 3.48 23.36
C ALA A 183 10.56 2.30 22.73
N ARG A 184 11.76 1.95 23.22
CA ARG A 184 12.51 0.78 22.75
C ARG A 184 11.80 -0.54 23.00
N LYS A 185 11.09 -0.70 24.12
CA LYS A 185 10.30 -1.92 24.38
C LYS A 185 9.18 -2.08 23.35
N VAL A 186 8.45 -1.00 23.08
CA VAL A 186 7.36 -0.99 22.09
C VAL A 186 7.89 -1.16 20.66
N LYS A 187 8.98 -0.48 20.31
CA LYS A 187 9.63 -0.61 19.01
C LYS A 187 10.06 -2.04 18.71
N ALA A 188 10.56 -2.77 19.72
CA ALA A 188 10.93 -4.18 19.58
C ALA A 188 9.75 -5.09 19.21
N VAL A 189 8.50 -4.71 19.51
CA VAL A 189 7.31 -5.44 19.06
C VAL A 189 7.11 -5.28 17.55
N PHE A 190 7.28 -4.05 17.02
CA PHE A 190 7.19 -3.77 15.59
C PHE A 190 8.34 -4.39 14.79
N GLU A 191 9.53 -4.53 15.39
CA GLU A 191 10.74 -5.05 14.76
C GLU A 191 10.86 -6.58 14.83
N ARG A 192 9.87 -7.28 15.36
CA ARG A 192 9.90 -8.75 15.38
C ARG A 192 9.86 -9.31 13.98
N PRO A 193 10.68 -10.32 13.68
CA PRO A 193 10.58 -11.02 12.41
C PRO A 193 9.18 -11.62 12.28
N SER A 194 8.38 -11.10 11.36
CA SER A 194 7.06 -11.66 11.03
C SER A 194 7.16 -12.83 10.04
N GLY A 195 8.38 -13.15 9.59
CA GLY A 195 8.63 -14.05 8.47
C GLY A 195 8.30 -13.46 7.08
N GLU A 196 7.78 -12.24 7.06
CA GLU A 196 7.43 -11.49 5.85
C GLU A 196 8.15 -10.13 5.87
N GLU A 197 9.48 -10.11 6.07
CA GLU A 197 10.31 -8.90 6.12
C GLU A 197 10.51 -8.34 4.71
N THR A 198 9.45 -7.77 4.14
CA THR A 198 9.47 -7.29 2.77
C THR A 198 9.42 -5.76 2.67
N LEU A 199 9.02 -5.09 3.77
CA LEU A 199 8.64 -3.67 3.73
C LEU A 199 9.81 -2.70 3.55
N VAL A 200 11.05 -3.14 3.83
CA VAL A 200 12.29 -2.33 3.76
C VAL A 200 13.41 -3.03 2.99
N ASP A 201 13.10 -4.05 2.22
CA ASP A 201 14.09 -4.90 1.56
C ASP A 201 14.48 -4.45 0.15
N PHE A 202 13.89 -3.38 -0.37
CA PHE A 202 14.19 -2.81 -1.68
C PHE A 202 14.17 -1.27 -1.67
N ASP A 203 14.72 -0.67 -2.73
CA ASP A 203 14.68 0.76 -2.99
C ASP A 203 14.30 1.06 -4.46
N GLU A 204 14.36 2.33 -4.85
CA GLU A 204 14.00 2.79 -6.20
C GLU A 204 14.90 2.21 -7.30
N ARG A 205 16.16 1.90 -6.98
CA ARG A 205 17.12 1.30 -7.92
C ARG A 205 16.78 -0.15 -8.21
N ASP A 206 16.31 -0.87 -7.18
CA ASP A 206 15.84 -2.23 -7.33
C ASP A 206 14.63 -2.30 -8.26
N LEU A 207 13.68 -1.35 -8.16
CA LEU A 207 12.54 -1.27 -9.09
C LEU A 207 12.98 -1.11 -10.54
N LEU A 208 13.95 -0.21 -10.80
CA LEU A 208 14.53 -0.05 -12.14
C LEU A 208 15.20 -1.34 -12.62
N ALA A 209 16.00 -1.98 -11.76
CA ALA A 209 16.71 -3.21 -12.09
C ALA A 209 15.75 -4.40 -12.34
N PHE A 210 14.63 -4.50 -11.60
CA PHE A 210 13.61 -5.52 -11.85
C PHE A 210 12.95 -5.32 -13.22
N ALA A 211 12.59 -4.08 -13.56
CA ALA A 211 11.98 -3.78 -14.85
C ALA A 211 12.95 -4.05 -16.02
N GLU A 212 14.21 -3.62 -15.92
CA GLU A 212 15.24 -3.85 -16.92
C GLU A 212 15.47 -5.35 -17.15
N ARG A 213 15.66 -6.13 -16.09
CA ARG A 213 15.87 -7.59 -16.17
C ARG A 213 14.67 -8.35 -16.74
N ALA A 214 13.45 -7.88 -16.50
CA ALA A 214 12.24 -8.46 -17.09
C ALA A 214 12.12 -8.17 -18.61
N GLY A 215 12.90 -7.23 -19.14
CA GLY A 215 12.92 -6.87 -20.56
C GLY A 215 12.09 -5.65 -20.92
N PHE A 216 11.61 -4.86 -19.96
CA PHE A 216 10.93 -3.59 -20.23
C PHE A 216 11.87 -2.58 -20.87
N GLY A 217 11.35 -1.84 -21.86
CA GLY A 217 11.98 -0.67 -22.44
C GLY A 217 11.34 0.62 -21.91
N ASP A 218 11.95 1.76 -22.25
CA ASP A 218 11.47 3.10 -21.88
C ASP A 218 11.05 3.19 -20.41
N VAL A 219 11.94 2.71 -19.51
CA VAL A 219 11.68 2.68 -18.08
C VAL A 219 11.96 4.07 -17.51
N GLU A 220 10.95 4.69 -16.92
CA GLU A 220 11.03 5.98 -16.23
C GLU A 220 10.65 5.81 -14.77
N LEU A 221 11.38 6.44 -13.86
CA LEU A 221 11.08 6.44 -12.42
C LEU A 221 11.15 7.86 -11.86
N ASP A 222 10.06 8.26 -11.22
CA ASP A 222 9.98 9.50 -10.45
C ASP A 222 9.99 9.16 -8.95
N LEU A 223 11.04 9.59 -8.23
CA LEU A 223 11.15 9.47 -6.77
C LEU A 223 10.73 10.78 -6.11
N HIS A 224 9.77 10.71 -5.19
CA HIS A 224 9.40 11.81 -4.33
C HIS A 224 9.76 11.46 -2.90
N ALA A 225 10.74 12.17 -2.33
CA ALA A 225 11.17 11.98 -0.96
C ALA A 225 11.01 13.31 -0.21
N GLU A 226 10.34 13.26 0.95
CA GLU A 226 9.99 14.44 1.74
C GLU A 226 10.30 14.21 3.21
N ILE A 227 10.74 15.28 3.86
CA ILE A 227 10.92 15.36 5.32
C ILE A 227 10.23 16.62 5.80
N HIS A 228 9.16 16.47 6.57
CA HIS A 228 8.46 17.59 7.20
C HIS A 228 8.76 17.62 8.69
N GLN A 229 9.27 18.76 9.15
CA GLN A 229 9.51 19.01 10.57
C GLN A 229 8.39 19.88 11.11
N ALA A 230 7.73 19.42 12.15
CA ALA A 230 6.63 20.06 12.85
C ALA A 230 5.39 20.42 11.99
N GLY A 231 4.23 20.26 12.55
CA GLY A 231 2.95 20.56 11.91
C GLY A 231 2.38 19.46 11.03
N SER A 232 3.16 18.45 10.69
CA SER A 232 2.66 17.23 10.04
C SER A 232 2.66 16.06 11.02
N LEU A 233 1.59 15.29 11.01
CA LEU A 233 1.58 14.02 11.73
C LEU A 233 2.14 12.95 10.80
N PRO A 234 3.00 12.04 11.30
CA PRO A 234 3.37 10.83 10.56
C PRO A 234 2.07 10.10 10.17
N TRP A 235 2.01 9.51 8.98
CA TRP A 235 0.89 8.66 8.55
C TRP A 235 -0.41 9.39 8.18
N GLY A 236 -0.37 10.67 7.83
CA GLY A 236 -1.54 11.47 7.46
C GLY A 236 -2.32 12.00 8.66
N ALA A 237 -3.34 12.78 8.39
CA ALA A 237 -4.16 13.37 9.43
C ALA A 237 -5.10 12.32 10.02
N ARG A 238 -4.72 11.67 11.10
CA ARG A 238 -5.67 10.93 11.92
C ARG A 238 -6.54 11.92 12.68
N SER A 239 -7.85 11.63 12.77
CA SER A 239 -8.82 12.54 13.36
C SER A 239 -8.59 12.76 14.86
N SER A 240 -8.04 11.77 15.57
CA SER A 240 -7.80 11.83 17.01
C SER A 240 -6.64 10.91 17.43
N TRP A 241 -6.17 11.12 18.68
CA TRP A 241 -5.22 10.21 19.33
C TRP A 241 -5.72 8.76 19.38
N ASP A 242 -6.98 8.56 19.72
CA ASP A 242 -7.57 7.23 19.88
C ASP A 242 -7.57 6.48 18.54
N VAL A 243 -7.90 7.16 17.44
CA VAL A 243 -7.79 6.62 16.09
C VAL A 243 -6.32 6.33 15.72
N PHE A 244 -5.40 7.23 16.07
CA PHE A 244 -3.97 7.05 15.79
C PHE A 244 -3.42 5.77 16.44
N VAL A 245 -3.73 5.53 17.71
CA VAL A 245 -3.21 4.34 18.42
C VAL A 245 -3.88 3.03 17.97
N GLN A 246 -5.07 3.10 17.39
CA GLN A 246 -5.81 1.94 16.87
C GLN A 246 -5.56 1.69 15.36
N SER A 247 -4.85 2.59 14.69
CA SER A 247 -4.51 2.41 13.28
C SER A 247 -3.27 1.54 13.12
N SER A 248 -3.26 0.71 12.06
CA SER A 248 -2.08 -0.07 11.66
C SER A 248 -1.57 0.33 10.29
N GLY A 249 -0.27 0.54 10.16
CA GLY A 249 0.38 0.96 8.91
C GLY A 249 0.42 -0.10 7.81
N ASN A 250 0.27 -1.39 8.18
CA ASN A 250 0.28 -2.51 7.22
C ASN A 250 -0.40 -3.75 7.85
N PRO A 251 -0.80 -4.75 7.03
CA PRO A 251 -1.55 -5.92 7.51
C PRO A 251 -0.76 -6.86 8.43
N CYS A 252 0.54 -6.69 8.55
CA CYS A 252 1.42 -7.54 9.37
C CYS A 252 1.88 -6.84 10.66
N ALA A 253 1.62 -5.52 10.80
CA ALA A 253 2.02 -4.77 11.98
C ALA A 253 0.89 -4.70 13.02
N PRO A 254 1.23 -4.72 14.32
CA PRO A 254 0.29 -4.39 15.37
C PRO A 254 -0.12 -2.91 15.29
N THR A 255 -1.21 -2.55 15.94
CA THR A 255 -1.48 -1.16 16.28
C THR A 255 -0.55 -0.68 17.39
N LEU A 256 -0.41 0.64 17.56
CA LEU A 256 0.38 1.17 18.67
C LEU A 256 -0.20 0.76 20.03
N ALA A 257 -1.53 0.69 20.15
CA ALA A 257 -2.21 0.23 21.37
C ALA A 257 -1.83 -1.22 21.70
N GLU A 258 -1.95 -2.14 20.72
CA GLU A 258 -1.56 -3.54 20.88
C GLU A 258 -0.10 -3.70 21.27
N ALA A 259 0.80 -2.96 20.62
CA ALA A 259 2.24 -3.02 20.91
C ALA A 259 2.58 -2.48 22.31
N MET A 260 1.88 -1.42 22.77
CA MET A 260 2.05 -0.92 24.14
C MET A 260 1.50 -1.90 25.18
N ASP A 261 0.34 -2.53 24.94
CA ASP A 261 -0.25 -3.52 25.84
C ASP A 261 0.63 -4.76 26.01
N GLU A 262 1.30 -5.15 24.94
CA GLU A 262 2.21 -6.31 24.97
C GLU A 262 3.53 -6.01 25.68
N ALA A 263 4.09 -4.81 25.47
CA ALA A 263 5.47 -4.49 25.87
C ALA A 263 5.61 -3.87 27.26
N LEU A 264 4.53 -3.27 27.78
CA LEU A 264 4.61 -2.35 28.93
C LEU A 264 3.68 -2.76 30.06
N THR A 265 4.08 -2.42 31.29
CA THR A 265 3.15 -2.43 32.44
C THR A 265 2.14 -1.29 32.29
N PRO A 266 1.01 -1.31 33.03
CA PRO A 266 0.03 -0.21 33.00
C PRO A 266 0.63 1.16 33.32
N GLU A 267 1.56 1.24 34.29
CA GLU A 267 2.24 2.48 34.68
C GLU A 267 3.20 2.97 33.58
N GLU A 268 3.97 2.04 32.99
CA GLU A 268 4.88 2.32 31.88
C GLU A 268 4.09 2.80 30.64
N ARG A 269 2.96 2.13 30.35
CA ARG A 269 2.06 2.52 29.27
C ARG A 269 1.52 3.92 29.47
N ALA A 270 0.95 4.22 30.61
CA ALA A 270 0.43 5.55 30.93
C ALA A 270 1.48 6.66 30.75
N ARG A 271 2.74 6.38 31.14
CA ARG A 271 3.86 7.32 30.98
C ARG A 271 4.23 7.53 29.52
N LEU A 272 4.39 6.46 28.72
CA LEU A 272 4.72 6.58 27.30
C LEU A 272 3.57 7.26 26.53
N GLU A 273 2.35 6.80 26.76
CA GLU A 273 1.15 7.34 26.12
C GLU A 273 0.96 8.82 26.43
N GLY A 274 1.10 9.24 27.68
CA GLY A 274 0.99 10.65 28.06
C GLY A 274 2.02 11.53 27.35
N HIS A 275 3.25 11.04 27.16
CA HIS A 275 4.28 11.75 26.41
C HIS A 275 3.93 11.86 24.91
N LEU A 276 3.62 10.74 24.26
CA LEU A 276 3.31 10.70 22.85
C LEU A 276 2.04 11.50 22.49
N ARG A 277 1.01 11.39 23.34
CA ARG A 277 -0.25 12.13 23.18
C ARG A 277 -0.02 13.65 23.26
N SER A 278 0.80 14.10 24.20
CA SER A 278 1.15 15.53 24.30
C SER A 278 1.82 16.05 23.00
N LEU A 279 2.69 15.26 22.38
CA LEU A 279 3.34 15.59 21.12
C LEU A 279 2.37 15.51 19.93
N PHE A 280 1.47 14.54 19.93
CA PHE A 280 0.42 14.40 18.94
C PHE A 280 -0.51 15.61 18.95
N ASP A 281 -1.03 16.01 20.11
CA ASP A 281 -1.94 17.15 20.29
C ASP A 281 -1.26 18.46 19.89
N ALA A 282 0.05 18.59 20.17
CA ALA A 282 0.87 19.74 19.78
C ALA A 282 1.31 19.71 18.29
N ARG A 283 0.98 18.64 17.55
CA ARG A 283 1.48 18.37 16.18
C ARG A 283 3.02 18.52 16.08
N ALA A 284 3.73 18.01 17.09
CA ALA A 284 5.17 18.13 17.22
C ALA A 284 5.94 16.94 16.62
N GLY A 285 5.34 16.24 15.68
CA GLY A 285 5.97 15.12 14.97
C GLY A 285 6.79 15.56 13.76
N THR A 286 7.69 14.68 13.34
CA THR A 286 8.39 14.75 12.05
C THR A 286 7.88 13.64 11.15
N SER A 287 7.49 13.94 9.92
CA SER A 287 7.18 12.91 8.95
C SER A 287 8.29 12.75 7.93
N ARG A 288 8.57 11.51 7.56
CA ARG A 288 9.48 11.14 6.47
C ARG A 288 8.71 10.22 5.53
N SER A 289 8.74 10.53 4.26
CA SER A 289 8.12 9.67 3.24
C SER A 289 8.97 9.65 1.98
N ALA A 290 9.01 8.51 1.32
CA ALA A 290 9.48 8.41 -0.04
C ALA A 290 8.57 7.47 -0.81
N VAL A 291 8.21 7.87 -2.02
CA VAL A 291 7.39 7.09 -2.93
C VAL A 291 7.99 7.12 -4.33
N ALA A 292 7.91 6.01 -5.03
CA ALA A 292 8.35 5.88 -6.41
C ALA A 292 7.17 5.62 -7.33
N TYR A 293 7.16 6.31 -8.48
CA TYR A 293 6.28 6.04 -9.61
C TYR A 293 7.14 5.51 -10.75
N LEU A 294 6.95 4.26 -11.12
CA LEU A 294 7.66 3.65 -12.25
C LEU A 294 6.69 3.46 -13.41
N ARG A 295 7.14 3.83 -14.59
CA ARG A 295 6.44 3.59 -15.87
C ARG A 295 7.38 2.83 -16.79
N ALA A 296 6.86 1.84 -17.48
CA ALA A 296 7.64 1.06 -18.42
C ALA A 296 6.80 0.58 -19.61
N LEU A 297 7.45 0.34 -20.74
CA LEU A 297 6.84 -0.16 -21.95
C LEU A 297 7.36 -1.58 -22.25
N LYS A 298 6.47 -2.50 -22.59
CA LYS A 298 6.87 -3.76 -23.18
C LYS A 298 7.12 -3.55 -24.68
N PRO A 299 8.35 -3.76 -25.19
CA PRO A 299 8.66 -3.63 -26.63
C PRO A 299 7.78 -4.46 -27.53
#